data_4e77cf4eb63472d0a34f1de916304e82
#
_entry.id   4e77cf4eb63472d0a34f1de916304e82
#
_cell.length_a   1.000
_cell.length_b   1.000
_cell.length_c   1.000
_cell.angle_alpha   90.00
_cell.angle_beta   90.00
_cell.angle_gamma   90.00
#
_symmetry.space_group_name_H-M   'P 1'
#
loop_
_entity.id
_entity.type
_entity.pdbx_description
1 polymer ?
#
loop_
_entity_poly.entity_id
_entity_poly.type
_entity_poly.pdbx_seq_one_letter_code
_entity_poly.pdbx_strand_id
1 'polypeptide(L)'
;MLSRFHRPALLALMMFAAPLGSAWAQAPDTLKVMSFNVRTPADTDPGKRWEDRRDAMVTLIREQKPEVIGTQELVQKQGEYLVAHLPGYTLFGRDRRGGNGDEHMGVLYDSARLKVLESGDFWLSDTPDVPGSITWGNLFPRMVTWALFQRQADGQRFYLFNTHLPYRDEDEPRRVLGAKLIVSRLATLPKDIPVVVTGDFNSEPGSDTYKAFTAALGDARKLAGKVDGPRLTFHDFTGKPTVELDWILVRGFSVDSFSTLDQKPGGVLPSDHYPVQAELRFPVPTSAGK
;
A
#
# COMPACT_ATOMS: atom_id res chain seq x y z
N MET A 1 2.86 33.16 -90.42
CA MET A 1 2.21 33.63 -89.15
C MET A 1 2.16 32.41 -88.19
N LEU A 2 3.12 32.43 -87.24
CA LEU A 2 3.31 31.33 -86.29
C LEU A 2 2.70 31.73 -84.94
N SER A 3 1.63 31.04 -84.49
CA SER A 3 1.04 31.25 -83.19
C SER A 3 1.72 30.32 -82.15
N ARG A 4 2.33 30.94 -81.16
CA ARG A 4 2.93 30.21 -80.01
C ARG A 4 1.89 29.92 -78.95
N PHE A 5 1.68 28.65 -78.68
CA PHE A 5 0.86 28.18 -77.52
C PHE A 5 1.70 28.13 -76.23
N HIS A 6 1.31 28.91 -75.24
CA HIS A 6 1.88 28.86 -73.90
C HIS A 6 1.13 27.78 -73.11
N ARG A 7 1.87 26.80 -72.57
CA ARG A 7 1.37 25.82 -71.59
C ARG A 7 1.65 26.38 -70.19
N PRO A 8 0.69 26.38 -69.25
CA PRO A 8 0.95 26.67 -67.85
C PRO A 8 1.53 25.41 -67.16
N ALA A 9 2.60 25.60 -66.41
CA ALA A 9 3.19 24.57 -65.53
C ALA A 9 2.34 24.52 -64.25
N LEU A 10 1.76 23.35 -63.97
CA LEU A 10 1.11 23.05 -62.71
C LEU A 10 2.15 22.70 -61.67
N LEU A 11 2.34 23.56 -60.66
CA LEU A 11 3.20 23.32 -59.50
C LEU A 11 2.37 22.45 -58.48
N ALA A 12 2.70 21.16 -58.38
CA ALA A 12 2.11 20.28 -57.38
C ALA A 12 2.77 20.51 -56.01
N LEU A 13 2.01 21.13 -55.08
CA LEU A 13 2.41 21.33 -53.70
C LEU A 13 2.25 20.01 -52.94
N MET A 14 3.34 19.27 -52.73
CA MET A 14 3.31 18.10 -51.82
C MET A 14 3.28 18.55 -50.36
N MET A 15 2.14 18.48 -49.71
CA MET A 15 2.04 18.62 -48.27
C MET A 15 2.59 17.33 -47.61
N PHE A 16 3.74 17.43 -46.97
CA PHE A 16 4.24 16.43 -46.05
C PHE A 16 3.42 16.51 -44.73
N ALA A 17 2.49 15.59 -44.52
CA ALA A 17 1.87 15.39 -43.22
C ALA A 17 2.92 14.74 -42.31
N ALA A 18 3.45 15.49 -41.36
CA ALA A 18 4.26 14.94 -40.26
C ALA A 18 3.33 14.03 -39.40
N PRO A 19 3.76 12.82 -39.02
CA PRO A 19 2.97 11.99 -38.10
C PRO A 19 2.90 12.71 -36.75
N LEU A 20 1.72 13.04 -36.29
CA LEU A 20 1.46 13.43 -34.91
C LEU A 20 1.79 12.20 -34.02
N GLY A 21 3.03 12.13 -33.57
CA GLY A 21 3.43 11.17 -32.55
C GLY A 21 2.58 11.46 -31.32
N SER A 22 1.69 10.51 -30.99
CA SER A 22 0.97 10.52 -29.72
C SER A 22 2.02 10.50 -28.62
N ALA A 23 2.24 11.64 -27.97
CA ALA A 23 3.00 11.69 -26.72
C ALA A 23 2.20 10.85 -25.72
N TRP A 24 2.59 9.59 -25.55
CA TRP A 24 2.10 8.75 -24.48
C TRP A 24 2.51 9.47 -23.20
N ALA A 25 1.55 9.95 -22.42
CA ALA A 25 1.84 10.51 -21.11
C ALA A 25 2.60 9.41 -20.35
N GLN A 26 3.87 9.67 -20.06
CA GLN A 26 4.71 8.74 -19.33
C GLN A 26 4.01 8.47 -18.00
N ALA A 27 3.73 7.20 -17.70
CA ALA A 27 3.13 6.84 -16.44
C ALA A 27 3.99 7.44 -15.29
N PRO A 28 3.39 7.94 -14.22
CA PRO A 28 4.18 8.52 -13.14
C PRO A 28 5.20 7.51 -12.65
N ASP A 29 6.46 7.94 -12.51
CA ASP A 29 7.58 7.08 -12.07
C ASP A 29 7.43 6.59 -10.62
N THR A 30 6.34 6.96 -9.96
CA THR A 30 6.05 6.66 -8.55
C THR A 30 4.98 5.60 -8.38
N LEU A 31 5.06 4.89 -7.28
CA LEU A 31 4.06 3.94 -6.75
C LEU A 31 3.45 4.56 -5.49
N LYS A 32 2.14 4.70 -5.45
CA LYS A 32 1.41 5.20 -4.30
C LYS A 32 0.93 4.05 -3.43
N VAL A 33 1.49 3.93 -2.23
CA VAL A 33 1.20 2.86 -1.25
C VAL A 33 0.51 3.45 -0.04
N MET A 34 -0.53 2.78 0.47
CA MET A 34 -1.23 3.15 1.70
C MET A 34 -1.17 2.00 2.71
N SER A 35 -1.02 2.31 3.99
CA SER A 35 -1.34 1.42 5.12
C SER A 35 -2.57 1.96 5.83
N PHE A 36 -3.57 1.11 6.07
CA PHE A 36 -4.84 1.55 6.64
C PHE A 36 -5.44 0.49 7.58
N ASN A 37 -5.34 0.70 8.89
CA ASN A 37 -6.19 -0.01 9.84
C ASN A 37 -7.64 0.49 9.66
N VAL A 38 -8.50 -0.37 9.13
CA VAL A 38 -9.89 -0.01 8.77
C VAL A 38 -10.86 -0.14 9.93
N ARG A 39 -10.40 -0.51 11.10
CA ARG A 39 -11.19 -0.83 12.30
C ARG A 39 -12.26 -1.89 12.04
N THR A 40 -12.29 -2.94 12.82
CA THR A 40 -13.31 -3.98 12.73
C THR A 40 -14.72 -3.41 12.90
N PRO A 41 -15.78 -4.09 12.40
CA PRO A 41 -17.15 -3.62 12.53
C PRO A 41 -17.78 -3.98 13.90
N ALA A 42 -16.99 -4.11 14.95
CA ALA A 42 -17.45 -4.51 16.29
C ALA A 42 -18.08 -3.35 17.08
N ASP A 43 -17.78 -2.10 16.70
CA ASP A 43 -18.29 -0.93 17.41
C ASP A 43 -19.80 -0.75 17.21
N THR A 44 -20.51 -0.47 18.31
CA THR A 44 -21.97 -0.26 18.33
C THR A 44 -22.36 1.20 18.53
N ASP A 45 -21.42 2.04 18.95
CA ASP A 45 -21.64 3.46 19.18
C ASP A 45 -21.97 4.21 17.88
N PRO A 46 -22.95 5.13 17.87
CA PRO A 46 -23.21 5.99 16.74
C PRO A 46 -21.95 6.74 16.28
N GLY A 47 -21.71 6.76 14.95
CA GLY A 47 -20.53 7.38 14.34
C GLY A 47 -19.27 6.49 14.31
N LYS A 48 -19.23 5.40 15.10
CA LYS A 48 -18.13 4.43 15.07
C LYS A 48 -18.50 3.15 14.30
N ARG A 49 -19.81 2.85 14.17
CA ARG A 49 -20.28 1.67 13.44
C ARG A 49 -19.77 1.67 11.99
N TRP A 50 -19.54 0.49 11.46
CA TRP A 50 -19.11 0.35 10.07
C TRP A 50 -20.04 1.06 9.08
N GLU A 51 -21.34 0.93 9.27
CA GLU A 51 -22.38 1.50 8.43
C GLU A 51 -22.35 3.05 8.42
N ASP A 52 -21.87 3.67 9.52
CA ASP A 52 -21.79 5.12 9.65
C ASP A 52 -20.55 5.71 8.97
N ARG A 53 -19.47 4.91 8.77
CA ARG A 53 -18.15 5.39 8.31
C ARG A 53 -17.67 4.80 6.98
N ARG A 54 -18.31 3.76 6.47
CA ARG A 54 -17.88 3.05 5.25
C ARG A 54 -17.83 3.95 4.01
N ASP A 55 -18.80 4.87 3.84
CA ASP A 55 -18.87 5.76 2.69
C ASP A 55 -17.77 6.84 2.75
N ALA A 56 -17.43 7.30 3.95
CA ALA A 56 -16.28 8.20 4.17
C ALA A 56 -14.97 7.50 3.84
N MET A 57 -14.84 6.20 4.18
CA MET A 57 -13.66 5.40 3.82
C MET A 57 -13.52 5.23 2.31
N VAL A 58 -14.60 4.88 1.62
CA VAL A 58 -14.62 4.79 0.15
C VAL A 58 -14.24 6.13 -0.47
N THR A 59 -14.79 7.24 0.04
CA THR A 59 -14.49 8.58 -0.47
C THR A 59 -13.01 8.91 -0.30
N LEU A 60 -12.44 8.67 0.89
CA LEU A 60 -11.03 8.90 1.16
C LEU A 60 -10.14 8.11 0.19
N ILE A 61 -10.37 6.80 0.05
CA ILE A 61 -9.57 5.95 -0.86
C ILE A 61 -9.70 6.43 -2.31
N ARG A 62 -10.90 6.80 -2.74
CA ARG A 62 -11.16 7.31 -4.10
C ARG A 62 -10.45 8.63 -4.39
N GLU A 63 -10.38 9.52 -3.41
CA GLU A 63 -9.68 10.81 -3.53
C GLU A 63 -8.17 10.62 -3.54
N GLN A 64 -7.63 9.76 -2.69
CA GLN A 64 -6.20 9.51 -2.56
C GLN A 64 -5.64 8.65 -3.70
N LYS A 65 -6.43 7.75 -4.27
CA LYS A 65 -6.07 6.86 -5.40
C LYS A 65 -4.75 6.09 -5.15
N PRO A 66 -4.60 5.38 -4.02
CA PRO A 66 -3.44 4.53 -3.82
C PRO A 66 -3.46 3.38 -4.82
N GLU A 67 -2.30 2.97 -5.34
CA GLU A 67 -2.22 1.82 -6.24
C GLU A 67 -2.31 0.50 -5.47
N VAL A 68 -1.86 0.51 -4.22
CA VAL A 68 -2.00 -0.64 -3.31
C VAL A 68 -2.21 -0.17 -1.88
N ILE A 69 -3.05 -0.90 -1.15
CA ILE A 69 -3.41 -0.64 0.25
C ILE A 69 -3.19 -1.93 1.04
N GLY A 70 -2.32 -1.89 2.04
CA GLY A 70 -2.30 -2.90 3.11
C GLY A 70 -3.31 -2.52 4.18
N THR A 71 -4.29 -3.39 4.44
CA THR A 71 -5.32 -3.15 5.45
C THR A 71 -5.11 -4.01 6.69
N GLN A 72 -5.49 -3.50 7.85
CA GLN A 72 -5.51 -4.22 9.12
C GLN A 72 -6.95 -4.17 9.68
N GLU A 73 -7.32 -5.14 10.49
CA GLU A 73 -8.65 -5.32 11.07
C GLU A 73 -9.80 -5.51 10.05
N LEU A 74 -9.47 -5.73 8.79
CA LEU A 74 -10.46 -5.92 7.75
C LEU A 74 -11.20 -7.24 7.96
N VAL A 75 -12.53 -7.23 7.98
CA VAL A 75 -13.33 -8.45 7.87
C VAL A 75 -13.96 -8.60 6.50
N GLN A 76 -14.37 -9.82 6.15
CA GLN A 76 -14.88 -10.17 4.81
C GLN A 76 -15.93 -9.16 4.29
N LYS A 77 -16.97 -8.85 5.09
CA LYS A 77 -18.05 -7.92 4.69
C LYS A 77 -17.56 -6.50 4.38
N GLN A 78 -16.51 -6.03 5.06
CA GLN A 78 -15.91 -4.72 4.79
C GLN A 78 -15.15 -4.74 3.46
N GLY A 79 -14.37 -5.79 3.23
CA GLY A 79 -13.66 -5.98 1.97
C GLY A 79 -14.59 -6.05 0.76
N GLU A 80 -15.67 -6.82 0.87
CA GLU A 80 -16.72 -6.92 -0.16
C GLU A 80 -17.35 -5.55 -0.46
N TYR A 81 -17.65 -4.79 0.60
CA TYR A 81 -18.19 -3.44 0.44
C TYR A 81 -17.21 -2.51 -0.27
N LEU A 82 -15.93 -2.52 0.13
CA LEU A 82 -14.91 -1.68 -0.50
C LEU A 82 -14.74 -2.01 -1.98
N VAL A 83 -14.61 -3.29 -2.33
CA VAL A 83 -14.46 -3.72 -3.74
C VAL A 83 -15.71 -3.33 -4.57
N ALA A 84 -16.91 -3.48 -4.01
CA ALA A 84 -18.14 -3.10 -4.71
C ALA A 84 -18.25 -1.59 -4.98
N HIS A 85 -17.62 -0.74 -4.15
CA HIS A 85 -17.71 0.72 -4.26
C HIS A 85 -16.41 1.40 -4.75
N LEU A 86 -15.35 0.63 -5.01
CA LEU A 86 -14.08 1.09 -5.57
C LEU A 86 -13.81 0.39 -6.91
N PRO A 87 -14.44 0.81 -8.02
CA PRO A 87 -14.24 0.19 -9.32
C PRO A 87 -12.75 0.13 -9.69
N GLY A 88 -12.29 -1.03 -10.13
CA GLY A 88 -10.89 -1.27 -10.49
C GLY A 88 -10.04 -1.86 -9.36
N TYR A 89 -10.50 -1.79 -8.10
CA TYR A 89 -9.79 -2.43 -7.00
C TYR A 89 -10.17 -3.90 -6.86
N THR A 90 -9.17 -4.69 -6.54
CA THR A 90 -9.29 -6.12 -6.22
C THR A 90 -8.70 -6.37 -4.84
N LEU A 91 -9.30 -7.31 -4.10
CA LEU A 91 -8.88 -7.69 -2.75
C LEU A 91 -8.38 -9.14 -2.74
N PHE A 92 -7.31 -9.41 -1.99
CA PHE A 92 -6.88 -10.75 -1.61
C PHE A 92 -6.33 -10.78 -0.18
N GLY A 93 -6.08 -11.98 0.32
CA GLY A 93 -5.60 -12.26 1.67
C GLY A 93 -6.63 -13.04 2.48
N ARG A 94 -6.16 -13.99 3.29
CA ARG A 94 -6.97 -14.75 4.23
C ARG A 94 -7.07 -14.05 5.57
N ASP A 95 -7.98 -14.52 6.41
CA ASP A 95 -8.03 -14.07 7.80
C ASP A 95 -6.89 -14.68 8.63
N ARG A 96 -6.66 -14.10 9.79
CA ARG A 96 -5.59 -14.51 10.72
C ARG A 96 -5.72 -15.94 11.24
N ARG A 97 -6.87 -16.60 11.09
CA ARG A 97 -7.05 -18.03 11.41
C ARG A 97 -6.91 -18.95 10.21
N GLY A 98 -6.66 -18.38 9.02
CA GLY A 98 -6.49 -19.12 7.78
C GLY A 98 -7.76 -19.38 7.00
N GLY A 99 -8.88 -18.78 7.39
CA GLY A 99 -10.19 -18.82 6.73
C GLY A 99 -10.63 -17.46 6.21
N ASN A 100 -11.93 -17.15 6.40
CA ASN A 100 -12.57 -15.88 6.01
C ASN A 100 -13.49 -15.30 7.11
N GLY A 101 -13.48 -15.84 8.32
CA GLY A 101 -14.41 -15.49 9.40
C GLY A 101 -13.86 -14.52 10.45
N ASP A 102 -12.59 -14.19 10.38
CA ASP A 102 -11.89 -13.31 11.34
C ASP A 102 -11.24 -12.13 10.58
N GLU A 103 -10.37 -11.38 11.25
CA GLU A 103 -9.65 -10.24 10.67
C GLU A 103 -8.62 -10.67 9.63
N HIS A 104 -8.64 -10.02 8.47
CA HIS A 104 -7.70 -10.20 7.37
C HIS A 104 -6.58 -9.15 7.44
N MET A 105 -5.37 -9.56 7.07
CA MET A 105 -4.34 -8.63 6.62
C MET A 105 -4.54 -8.43 5.12
N GLY A 106 -5.71 -7.88 4.76
CA GLY A 106 -6.15 -7.77 3.37
C GLY A 106 -5.28 -6.82 2.56
N VAL A 107 -5.15 -7.09 1.27
CA VAL A 107 -4.46 -6.22 0.33
C VAL A 107 -5.43 -5.85 -0.79
N LEU A 108 -5.81 -4.55 -0.86
CA LEU A 108 -6.53 -3.98 -1.99
C LEU A 108 -5.52 -3.36 -2.97
N TYR A 109 -5.74 -3.54 -4.27
CA TYR A 109 -4.89 -2.95 -5.29
C TYR A 109 -5.67 -2.59 -6.55
N ASP A 110 -5.24 -1.55 -7.25
CA ASP A 110 -5.76 -1.16 -8.56
C ASP A 110 -5.29 -2.16 -9.62
N SER A 111 -6.20 -3.01 -10.09
CA SER A 111 -5.91 -4.08 -11.04
C SER A 111 -5.62 -3.59 -12.47
N ALA A 112 -5.92 -2.31 -12.78
CA ALA A 112 -5.51 -1.70 -14.03
C ALA A 112 -4.05 -1.24 -14.02
N ARG A 113 -3.47 -1.04 -12.84
CA ARG A 113 -2.10 -0.54 -12.68
C ARG A 113 -1.12 -1.62 -12.23
N LEU A 114 -1.59 -2.57 -11.44
CA LEU A 114 -0.78 -3.63 -10.83
C LEU A 114 -1.30 -5.01 -11.18
N LYS A 115 -0.37 -5.93 -11.37
CA LYS A 115 -0.65 -7.37 -11.54
C LYS A 115 0.03 -8.14 -10.43
N VAL A 116 -0.69 -8.99 -9.73
CA VAL A 116 -0.11 -9.97 -8.79
C VAL A 116 0.55 -11.08 -9.59
N LEU A 117 1.84 -11.32 -9.36
CA LEU A 117 2.60 -12.43 -9.94
C LEU A 117 2.62 -13.62 -9.01
N GLU A 118 2.82 -13.36 -7.71
CA GLU A 118 2.85 -14.36 -6.64
C GLU A 118 2.22 -13.74 -5.41
N SER A 119 1.59 -14.55 -4.57
CA SER A 119 1.07 -14.10 -3.27
C SER A 119 1.03 -15.25 -2.29
N GLY A 120 0.99 -14.92 -1.01
CA GLY A 120 0.88 -15.89 0.06
C GLY A 120 0.72 -15.22 1.42
N ASP A 121 0.81 -16.05 2.43
CA ASP A 121 0.74 -15.61 3.83
C ASP A 121 1.63 -16.48 4.70
N PHE A 122 1.97 -15.97 5.88
CA PHE A 122 2.64 -16.73 6.93
C PHE A 122 2.28 -16.15 8.30
N TRP A 123 2.34 -16.98 9.33
CA TRP A 123 1.99 -16.61 10.70
C TRP A 123 3.22 -16.22 11.53
N LEU A 124 3.03 -15.26 12.42
CA LEU A 124 4.07 -14.78 13.34
C LEU A 124 4.13 -15.72 14.56
N SER A 125 4.79 -16.84 14.36
CA SER A 125 4.91 -17.94 15.32
C SER A 125 6.16 -18.80 15.01
N ASP A 126 6.44 -19.81 15.85
CA ASP A 126 7.50 -20.81 15.58
C ASP A 126 7.13 -21.76 14.43
N THR A 127 5.86 -21.80 14.03
CA THR A 127 5.34 -22.60 12.91
C THR A 127 4.68 -21.69 11.88
N PRO A 128 5.46 -20.85 11.17
CA PRO A 128 4.91 -19.77 10.35
C PRO A 128 4.06 -20.26 9.17
N ASP A 129 4.26 -21.46 8.70
CA ASP A 129 3.53 -22.02 7.56
C ASP A 129 2.27 -22.79 7.98
N VAL A 130 1.92 -22.78 9.30
CA VAL A 130 0.70 -23.39 9.84
C VAL A 130 -0.37 -22.31 10.04
N PRO A 131 -1.49 -22.35 9.29
CA PRO A 131 -2.56 -21.37 9.42
C PRO A 131 -3.11 -21.26 10.83
N GLY A 132 -3.25 -20.02 11.31
CA GLY A 132 -3.81 -19.75 12.64
C GLY A 132 -2.87 -20.04 13.82
N SER A 133 -1.60 -20.38 13.57
CA SER A 133 -0.67 -20.77 14.64
C SER A 133 -0.39 -19.63 15.63
N ILE A 134 -0.33 -20.00 16.93
CA ILE A 134 0.02 -19.11 18.06
C ILE A 134 0.99 -19.89 18.95
N THR A 135 2.26 -19.52 18.94
CA THR A 135 3.27 -20.21 19.77
C THR A 135 3.93 -19.30 20.80
N TRP A 136 3.92 -17.98 20.58
CA TRP A 136 4.61 -17.01 21.43
C TRP A 136 3.72 -16.43 22.55
N GLY A 137 2.49 -16.95 22.71
CA GLY A 137 1.53 -16.49 23.73
C GLY A 137 0.82 -15.19 23.32
N ASN A 138 0.71 -14.91 22.02
CA ASN A 138 -0.18 -13.86 21.50
C ASN A 138 -1.64 -14.19 21.86
N LEU A 139 -2.46 -13.18 22.11
CA LEU A 139 -3.89 -13.36 22.37
C LEU A 139 -4.64 -13.85 21.11
N PHE A 140 -4.22 -13.36 19.94
CA PHE A 140 -4.76 -13.75 18.63
C PHE A 140 -3.62 -14.15 17.69
N PRO A 141 -3.88 -15.00 16.69
CA PRO A 141 -2.91 -15.21 15.62
C PRO A 141 -2.55 -13.90 14.96
N ARG A 142 -1.28 -13.71 14.66
CA ARG A 142 -0.76 -12.58 13.89
C ARG A 142 -0.07 -13.13 12.67
N MET A 143 -0.20 -12.44 11.56
CA MET A 143 0.23 -12.95 10.27
C MET A 143 0.72 -11.82 9.36
N VAL A 144 1.27 -12.23 8.24
CA VAL A 144 1.62 -11.37 7.12
C VAL A 144 0.90 -11.91 5.88
N THR A 145 0.24 -11.02 5.15
CA THR A 145 -0.13 -11.26 3.75
C THR A 145 0.90 -10.58 2.86
N TRP A 146 1.41 -11.27 1.85
CA TRP A 146 2.42 -10.71 0.94
C TRP A 146 2.09 -10.98 -0.53
N ALA A 147 2.64 -10.16 -1.41
CA ALA A 147 2.60 -10.39 -2.84
C ALA A 147 3.84 -9.84 -3.53
N LEU A 148 4.21 -10.49 -4.64
CA LEU A 148 5.05 -9.94 -5.68
C LEU A 148 4.14 -9.29 -6.72
N PHE A 149 4.22 -7.98 -6.84
CA PHE A 149 3.51 -7.20 -7.83
C PHE A 149 4.38 -6.88 -9.03
N GLN A 150 3.73 -6.71 -10.19
CA GLN A 150 4.29 -6.10 -11.37
C GLN A 150 3.46 -4.86 -11.74
N ARG A 151 4.12 -3.71 -11.90
CA ARG A 151 3.49 -2.50 -12.45
C ARG A 151 3.27 -2.70 -13.95
N GLN A 152 2.03 -2.53 -14.41
CA GLN A 152 1.67 -2.84 -15.80
C GLN A 152 2.26 -1.85 -16.81
N ALA A 153 2.52 -0.62 -16.39
CA ALA A 153 3.01 0.45 -17.27
C ALA A 153 4.44 0.21 -17.80
N ASP A 154 5.31 -0.45 -17.02
CA ASP A 154 6.74 -0.59 -17.33
C ASP A 154 7.34 -1.93 -16.92
N GLY A 155 6.54 -2.82 -16.32
CA GLY A 155 6.98 -4.14 -15.91
C GLY A 155 7.84 -4.17 -14.63
N GLN A 156 8.05 -3.04 -13.96
CA GLN A 156 8.79 -3.00 -12.70
C GLN A 156 8.08 -3.83 -11.63
N ARG A 157 8.86 -4.54 -10.81
CA ARG A 157 8.34 -5.46 -9.80
C ARG A 157 8.71 -4.98 -8.40
N PHE A 158 7.85 -5.29 -7.43
CA PHE A 158 8.11 -5.06 -6.01
C PHE A 158 7.37 -6.07 -5.15
N TYR A 159 7.89 -6.32 -3.96
CA TYR A 159 7.20 -7.07 -2.93
C TYR A 159 6.45 -6.13 -1.99
N LEU A 160 5.21 -6.49 -1.65
CA LEU A 160 4.45 -5.92 -0.54
C LEU A 160 4.28 -6.97 0.55
N PHE A 161 4.48 -6.57 1.80
CA PHE A 161 4.16 -7.32 3.02
C PHE A 161 3.24 -6.47 3.87
N ASN A 162 2.10 -7.02 4.30
CA ASN A 162 1.13 -6.33 5.15
C ASN A 162 0.91 -7.11 6.44
N THR A 163 0.97 -6.44 7.59
CA THR A 163 0.88 -7.08 8.91
C THR A 163 0.10 -6.24 9.90
N HIS A 164 -0.33 -6.88 11.00
CA HIS A 164 -0.87 -6.25 12.19
C HIS A 164 -0.27 -6.95 13.41
N LEU A 165 0.56 -6.25 14.19
CA LEU A 165 1.27 -6.82 15.32
C LEU A 165 0.38 -6.88 16.58
N PRO A 166 0.77 -7.65 17.62
CA PRO A 166 0.03 -7.72 18.89
C PRO A 166 -0.11 -6.35 19.57
N TYR A 167 -1.27 -6.06 20.15
CA TYR A 167 -1.65 -4.72 20.59
C TYR A 167 -1.41 -4.41 22.06
N ARG A 168 -1.26 -5.44 22.94
CA ARG A 168 -1.11 -5.20 24.37
C ARG A 168 0.28 -4.64 24.70
N ASP A 169 0.37 -3.85 25.77
CA ASP A 169 1.65 -3.26 26.20
C ASP A 169 2.71 -4.32 26.49
N GLU A 170 2.31 -5.43 27.14
CA GLU A 170 3.18 -6.55 27.46
C GLU A 170 3.62 -7.37 26.23
N ASP A 171 3.10 -7.10 25.05
CA ASP A 171 3.40 -7.86 23.84
C ASP A 171 4.65 -7.36 23.09
N GLU A 172 5.36 -6.34 23.58
CA GLU A 172 6.58 -5.84 22.90
C GLU A 172 7.60 -6.95 22.58
N PRO A 173 7.90 -7.91 23.47
CA PRO A 173 8.80 -9.03 23.11
C PRO A 173 8.28 -9.87 21.95
N ARG A 174 6.96 -10.05 21.83
CA ARG A 174 6.30 -10.79 20.74
C ARG A 174 6.32 -10.02 19.43
N ARG A 175 6.14 -8.69 19.51
CA ARG A 175 6.29 -7.79 18.35
C ARG A 175 7.71 -7.85 17.80
N VAL A 176 8.72 -7.86 18.67
CA VAL A 176 10.14 -8.02 18.28
C VAL A 176 10.38 -9.35 17.58
N LEU A 177 9.81 -10.47 18.09
CA LEU A 177 9.90 -11.77 17.41
C LEU A 177 9.24 -11.73 16.03
N GLY A 178 8.06 -11.12 15.92
CA GLY A 178 7.36 -10.90 14.65
C GLY A 178 8.21 -10.08 13.67
N ALA A 179 8.77 -8.96 14.12
CA ALA A 179 9.66 -8.13 13.32
C ALA A 179 10.88 -8.91 12.79
N LYS A 180 11.55 -9.67 13.66
CA LYS A 180 12.70 -10.50 13.27
C LYS A 180 12.32 -11.58 12.26
N LEU A 181 11.17 -12.23 12.42
CA LEU A 181 10.68 -13.24 11.46
C LEU A 181 10.39 -12.58 10.09
N ILE A 182 9.70 -11.45 10.07
CA ILE A 182 9.44 -10.71 8.83
C ILE A 182 10.77 -10.33 8.15
N VAL A 183 11.69 -9.71 8.88
CA VAL A 183 13.00 -9.30 8.34
C VAL A 183 13.80 -10.51 7.84
N SER A 184 13.75 -11.66 8.51
CA SER A 184 14.40 -12.89 8.05
C SER A 184 13.84 -13.40 6.72
N ARG A 185 12.50 -13.35 6.53
CA ARG A 185 11.84 -13.69 5.26
C ARG A 185 12.23 -12.69 4.16
N LEU A 186 12.27 -11.40 4.47
CA LEU A 186 12.72 -10.37 3.51
C LEU A 186 14.19 -10.55 3.09
N ALA A 187 15.03 -11.10 3.95
CA ALA A 187 16.44 -11.33 3.68
C ALA A 187 16.66 -12.42 2.59
N THR A 188 15.69 -13.32 2.39
CA THR A 188 15.75 -14.37 1.35
C THR A 188 15.31 -13.88 -0.02
N LEU A 189 14.68 -12.72 -0.13
CA LEU A 189 14.18 -12.17 -1.40
C LEU A 189 15.33 -11.60 -2.25
N PRO A 190 15.16 -11.59 -3.59
CA PRO A 190 16.08 -10.94 -4.51
C PRO A 190 16.37 -9.50 -4.09
N LYS A 191 17.64 -9.10 -4.11
CA LYS A 191 18.07 -7.78 -3.63
C LYS A 191 17.76 -6.64 -4.60
N ASP A 192 17.62 -6.97 -5.87
CA ASP A 192 17.29 -6.07 -6.98
C ASP A 192 15.78 -5.76 -7.06
N ILE A 193 14.94 -6.50 -6.32
CA ILE A 193 13.50 -6.23 -6.27
C ILE A 193 13.20 -5.43 -4.99
N PRO A 194 12.65 -4.21 -5.15
CA PRO A 194 12.24 -3.39 -4.01
C PRO A 194 11.16 -4.04 -3.14
N VAL A 195 11.13 -3.65 -1.87
CA VAL A 195 10.19 -4.16 -0.86
C VAL A 195 9.50 -3.02 -0.15
N VAL A 196 8.19 -3.17 0.09
CA VAL A 196 7.38 -2.34 0.96
C VAL A 196 6.79 -3.21 2.07
N VAL A 197 6.83 -2.73 3.30
CA VAL A 197 6.12 -3.32 4.44
C VAL A 197 5.13 -2.28 4.97
N THR A 198 3.86 -2.63 5.00
CA THR A 198 2.76 -1.83 5.57
C THR A 198 2.24 -2.50 6.83
N GLY A 199 1.74 -1.74 7.77
CA GLY A 199 1.10 -2.34 8.95
C GLY A 199 0.67 -1.34 10.00
N ASP A 200 -0.18 -1.85 10.90
CA ASP A 200 -0.32 -1.38 12.25
C ASP A 200 0.65 -2.20 13.11
N PHE A 201 1.71 -1.55 13.54
CA PHE A 201 2.77 -2.23 14.27
C PHE A 201 2.53 -2.26 15.79
N ASN A 202 1.50 -1.56 16.27
CA ASN A 202 1.19 -1.45 17.71
C ASN A 202 2.44 -1.11 18.57
N SER A 203 3.35 -0.37 17.98
CA SER A 203 4.64 0.05 18.55
C SER A 203 4.99 1.43 18.02
N GLU A 204 5.65 2.22 18.84
CA GLU A 204 6.10 3.55 18.42
C GLU A 204 7.50 3.54 17.80
N PRO A 205 7.84 4.52 16.93
CA PRO A 205 9.20 4.74 16.50
C PRO A 205 10.17 4.90 17.67
N GLY A 206 11.26 4.12 17.63
CA GLY A 206 12.25 4.06 18.72
C GLY A 206 12.11 2.86 19.65
N SER A 207 10.98 2.13 19.59
CA SER A 207 10.79 0.84 20.29
C SER A 207 11.79 -0.22 19.80
N ASP A 208 11.91 -1.34 20.50
CA ASP A 208 12.76 -2.45 20.06
C ASP A 208 12.19 -3.14 18.82
N THR A 209 10.86 -3.18 18.67
CA THR A 209 10.18 -3.60 17.44
C THR A 209 10.58 -2.71 16.26
N TYR A 210 10.52 -1.39 16.43
CA TYR A 210 10.92 -0.44 15.37
C TYR A 210 12.41 -0.63 14.99
N LYS A 211 13.30 -0.75 15.97
CA LYS A 211 14.74 -1.00 15.73
C LYS A 211 14.97 -2.31 14.97
N ALA A 212 14.21 -3.37 15.31
CA ALA A 212 14.35 -4.65 14.63
C ALA A 212 13.99 -4.56 13.12
N PHE A 213 12.97 -3.80 12.76
CA PHE A 213 12.62 -3.54 11.36
C PHE A 213 13.64 -2.62 10.67
N THR A 214 13.99 -1.51 11.32
CA THR A 214 14.82 -0.46 10.70
C THR A 214 16.32 -0.83 10.61
N ALA A 215 16.72 -1.95 11.18
CA ALA A 215 18.02 -2.56 10.90
C ALA A 215 18.16 -3.03 9.43
N ALA A 216 17.05 -3.28 8.73
CA ALA A 216 17.03 -3.78 7.35
C ALA A 216 16.19 -2.94 6.37
N LEU A 217 15.33 -2.07 6.88
CA LEU A 217 14.37 -1.28 6.11
C LEU A 217 14.49 0.20 6.48
N GLY A 218 14.24 1.06 5.52
CA GLY A 218 14.08 2.49 5.76
C GLY A 218 12.63 2.83 6.16
N ASP A 219 12.47 3.74 7.10
CA ASP A 219 11.17 4.32 7.44
C ASP A 219 10.80 5.36 6.38
N ALA A 220 9.69 5.14 5.66
CA ALA A 220 9.27 5.99 4.56
C ALA A 220 9.02 7.44 5.02
N ARG A 221 8.46 7.64 6.22
CA ARG A 221 8.26 8.99 6.79
C ARG A 221 9.58 9.74 6.99
N LYS A 222 10.63 9.05 7.44
CA LYS A 222 11.96 9.64 7.67
C LYS A 222 12.74 9.87 6.38
N LEU A 223 12.49 9.05 5.36
CA LEU A 223 13.16 9.12 4.06
C LEU A 223 12.49 10.11 3.11
N ALA A 224 11.22 10.48 3.37
CA ALA A 224 10.44 11.33 2.48
C ALA A 224 11.04 12.72 2.30
N GLY A 225 11.08 13.17 1.04
CA GLY A 225 11.45 14.54 0.69
C GLY A 225 10.40 15.56 1.15
N LYS A 226 9.13 15.15 1.27
CA LYS A 226 8.02 15.95 1.77
C LYS A 226 7.16 15.12 2.73
N VAL A 227 6.81 15.70 3.88
CA VAL A 227 5.93 15.05 4.87
C VAL A 227 4.74 15.97 5.14
N ASP A 228 3.51 15.44 5.02
CA ASP A 228 2.26 16.14 5.28
C ASP A 228 1.43 15.42 6.36
N GLY A 229 0.55 16.15 7.03
CA GLY A 229 -0.36 15.65 8.05
C GLY A 229 0.29 15.44 9.43
N PRO A 230 -0.50 14.99 10.41
CA PRO A 230 -0.03 14.77 11.77
C PRO A 230 1.01 13.63 11.82
N ARG A 231 1.83 13.65 12.88
CA ARG A 231 2.79 12.57 13.11
C ARG A 231 2.11 11.31 13.63
N LEU A 232 1.18 11.50 14.56
CA LEU A 232 0.50 10.41 15.28
C LEU A 232 -0.66 9.87 14.44
N THR A 233 -0.98 8.57 14.58
CA THR A 233 -1.96 7.92 13.71
C THR A 233 -3.19 7.40 14.44
N PHE A 234 -3.06 6.85 15.64
CA PHE A 234 -4.18 6.31 16.42
C PHE A 234 -4.88 7.40 17.25
N HIS A 235 -6.21 7.50 17.14
CA HIS A 235 -7.02 8.54 17.79
C HIS A 235 -8.33 8.07 18.42
N ASP A 236 -8.63 6.77 18.38
CA ASP A 236 -9.84 6.18 19.00
C ASP A 236 -11.13 6.98 18.69
N PHE A 237 -11.35 7.30 17.42
CA PHE A 237 -12.48 8.13 16.93
C PHE A 237 -12.59 9.54 17.56
N THR A 238 -11.61 10.00 18.32
CA THR A 238 -11.62 11.37 18.87
C THR A 238 -11.19 12.43 17.85
N GLY A 239 -10.49 12.00 16.80
CA GLY A 239 -9.83 12.88 15.84
C GLY A 239 -8.64 13.65 16.44
N LYS A 240 -8.14 13.22 17.60
CA LYS A 240 -6.94 13.74 18.28
C LYS A 240 -5.97 12.58 18.50
N PRO A 241 -5.05 12.33 17.60
CA PRO A 241 -4.17 11.17 17.65
C PRO A 241 -3.21 11.28 18.84
N THR A 242 -2.91 10.13 19.48
CA THR A 242 -2.11 10.04 20.71
C THR A 242 -0.83 9.27 20.54
N VAL A 243 -0.77 8.32 19.56
CA VAL A 243 0.42 7.49 19.29
C VAL A 243 0.61 7.28 17.79
N GLU A 244 1.86 6.99 17.37
CA GLU A 244 2.24 6.66 15.99
C GLU A 244 2.41 5.14 15.87
N LEU A 245 1.40 4.43 15.36
CA LEU A 245 1.37 2.97 15.28
C LEU A 245 1.49 2.43 13.84
N ASP A 246 1.10 3.25 12.86
CA ASP A 246 1.02 2.86 11.46
C ASP A 246 2.24 3.34 10.69
N TRP A 247 2.98 2.42 10.07
CA TRP A 247 4.19 2.76 9.33
C TRP A 247 4.16 2.18 7.92
N ILE A 248 4.97 2.78 7.04
CA ILE A 248 5.38 2.20 5.76
C ILE A 248 6.90 2.13 5.79
N LEU A 249 7.43 0.91 5.66
CA LEU A 249 8.86 0.65 5.65
C LEU A 249 9.27 0.17 4.26
N VAL A 250 10.46 0.57 3.80
CA VAL A 250 10.88 0.32 2.42
C VAL A 250 12.32 -0.20 2.33
N ARG A 251 12.60 -0.96 1.28
CA ARG A 251 13.94 -1.32 0.83
C ARG A 251 14.00 -1.16 -0.70
N GLY A 252 15.02 -0.47 -1.20
CA GLY A 252 15.24 -0.31 -2.63
C GLY A 252 14.37 0.76 -3.31
N PHE A 253 13.53 1.48 -2.58
CA PHE A 253 12.80 2.66 -3.04
C PHE A 253 13.45 3.94 -2.51
N SER A 254 13.33 5.03 -3.27
CA SER A 254 13.35 6.38 -2.70
C SER A 254 11.93 6.83 -2.42
N VAL A 255 11.76 7.78 -1.49
CA VAL A 255 10.45 8.24 -1.02
C VAL A 255 10.30 9.72 -1.38
N ASP A 256 9.40 10.02 -2.30
CA ASP A 256 9.14 11.40 -2.73
C ASP A 256 8.32 12.15 -1.68
N SER A 257 7.24 11.53 -1.19
CA SER A 257 6.38 12.09 -0.16
C SER A 257 5.82 11.04 0.78
N PHE A 258 5.45 11.49 1.98
CA PHE A 258 4.71 10.71 2.97
C PHE A 258 3.62 11.58 3.58
N SER A 259 2.41 11.03 3.76
CA SER A 259 1.28 11.75 4.32
C SER A 259 0.56 10.89 5.36
N THR A 260 0.21 11.48 6.50
CA THR A 260 -0.82 10.95 7.39
C THR A 260 -2.12 11.65 7.05
N LEU A 261 -3.14 10.88 6.68
CA LEU A 261 -4.37 11.38 6.08
C LEU A 261 -5.43 11.60 7.15
N ASP A 262 -5.58 12.83 7.63
CA ASP A 262 -6.51 13.23 8.68
C ASP A 262 -7.85 13.78 8.17
N GLN A 263 -8.12 13.59 6.86
CA GLN A 263 -9.36 14.02 6.21
C GLN A 263 -10.57 13.28 6.79
N LYS A 264 -11.67 14.02 6.89
CA LYS A 264 -12.97 13.54 7.36
C LYS A 264 -14.04 13.78 6.29
N PRO A 265 -14.13 12.91 5.28
CA PRO A 265 -15.14 13.07 4.23
C PRO A 265 -16.54 13.15 4.84
N GLY A 266 -17.29 14.22 4.50
CA GLY A 266 -18.59 14.47 5.10
C GLY A 266 -18.57 14.74 6.62
N GLY A 267 -17.42 15.07 7.20
CA GLY A 267 -17.23 15.27 8.65
C GLY A 267 -17.07 13.96 9.44
N VAL A 268 -17.00 12.82 8.77
CA VAL A 268 -16.95 11.49 9.40
C VAL A 268 -15.50 10.95 9.42
N LEU A 269 -15.08 10.39 10.55
CA LEU A 269 -13.82 9.67 10.68
C LEU A 269 -13.97 8.26 10.06
N PRO A 270 -13.20 7.92 9.02
CA PRO A 270 -13.34 6.60 8.37
C PRO A 270 -12.94 5.42 9.25
N SER A 271 -12.02 5.64 10.20
CA SER A 271 -11.49 4.66 11.15
C SER A 271 -11.11 5.37 12.44
N ASP A 272 -10.65 4.65 13.45
CA ASP A 272 -10.00 5.14 14.66
C ASP A 272 -8.48 5.35 14.46
N HIS A 273 -7.96 4.99 13.29
CA HIS A 273 -6.63 5.32 12.80
C HIS A 273 -6.70 6.25 11.59
N TYR A 274 -5.74 7.17 11.49
CA TYR A 274 -5.46 7.88 10.25
C TYR A 274 -4.61 6.98 9.35
N PRO A 275 -5.02 6.74 8.10
CA PRO A 275 -4.17 6.00 7.17
C PRO A 275 -2.91 6.79 6.85
N VAL A 276 -1.83 6.06 6.58
CA VAL A 276 -0.58 6.64 6.10
C VAL A 276 -0.34 6.26 4.65
N GLN A 277 0.22 7.18 3.88
CA GLN A 277 0.45 7.00 2.45
C GLN A 277 1.85 7.48 2.07
N ALA A 278 2.54 6.74 1.21
CA ALA A 278 3.83 7.12 0.64
C ALA A 278 3.78 7.10 -0.89
N GLU A 279 4.45 8.07 -1.52
CA GLU A 279 4.79 8.03 -2.93
C GLU A 279 6.24 7.55 -3.06
N LEU A 280 6.38 6.37 -3.64
CA LEU A 280 7.63 5.62 -3.73
C LEU A 280 8.15 5.66 -5.17
N ARG A 281 9.42 6.00 -5.35
CA ARG A 281 10.08 5.96 -6.65
C ARG A 281 10.91 4.69 -6.77
N PHE A 282 10.70 3.95 -7.84
CA PHE A 282 11.50 2.77 -8.14
C PHE A 282 12.97 3.17 -8.40
N PRO A 283 13.91 2.27 -8.09
CA PRO A 283 15.30 2.48 -8.45
C PRO A 283 15.45 2.60 -9.97
N VAL A 284 16.29 3.52 -10.41
CA VAL A 284 16.65 3.60 -11.84
C VAL A 284 17.32 2.26 -12.20
N PRO A 285 16.87 1.57 -13.26
CA PRO A 285 17.55 0.36 -13.70
C PRO A 285 19.02 0.71 -13.97
N THR A 286 19.93 0.09 -13.22
CA THR A 286 21.35 0.15 -13.60
C THR A 286 21.46 -0.50 -14.96
N SER A 287 21.83 0.28 -15.99
CA SER A 287 22.12 -0.25 -17.32
C SER A 287 23.12 -1.39 -17.10
N ALA A 288 22.67 -2.65 -17.36
CA ALA A 288 23.55 -3.78 -17.33
C ALA A 288 24.71 -3.44 -18.28
N GLY A 289 25.90 -3.34 -17.71
CA GLY A 289 27.11 -3.08 -18.48
C GLY A 289 27.18 -4.10 -19.62
N LYS A 290 27.28 -3.58 -20.84
CA LYS A 290 27.50 -4.37 -22.06
C LYS A 290 28.83 -5.09 -21.96
#